data_83738c28686d2e4d02c94d42b73cadff
#
_entry.id   83738c28686d2e4d02c94d42b73cadff
#
_cell.length_a   1.000
_cell.length_b   1.000
_cell.length_c   1.000
_cell.angle_alpha   90.00
_cell.angle_beta   90.00
_cell.angle_gamma   90.00
#
_symmetry.space_group_name_H-M   'P 1'
#
loop_
_entity.id
_entity.type
_entity.pdbx_description
1 polymer ?
#
loop_
_entity_poly.entity_id
_entity_poly.type
_entity_poly.pdbx_seq_one_letter_code
_entity_poly.pdbx_strand_id
1 'polypeptide(L)'
;MGTLAVDQPDAAEAIFRKYGAQVALALDVKSGRAATAGWQSVSETPYLQFAQEMARRGAQRIIFTQVERDGTLQGVALEPLIDLLRAVSVPVIASGGVRDAGDLRTLHALAQSTALEGVIVGKALYEGALGDDCWQAFG
;
A
#
# COMPACT_ATOMS: atom_id res chain seq x y z
N MET A 1 5.89 5.25 7.58
CA MET A 1 7.18 5.90 7.32
C MET A 1 7.48 5.79 5.83
N GLY A 2 7.52 6.89 5.12
CA GLY A 2 7.68 6.95 3.64
C GLY A 2 8.93 7.71 3.25
N THR A 3 8.85 9.04 3.18
CA THR A 3 9.94 9.92 2.73
C THR A 3 11.28 9.61 3.41
N LEU A 4 11.28 9.38 4.74
CA LEU A 4 12.51 9.03 5.46
C LEU A 4 13.17 7.75 4.92
N ALA A 5 12.38 6.75 4.52
CA ALA A 5 12.91 5.49 4.01
C ALA A 5 13.61 5.65 2.65
N VAL A 6 13.18 6.63 1.85
CA VAL A 6 13.81 6.97 0.58
C VAL A 6 15.08 7.80 0.81
N ASP A 7 14.98 8.84 1.63
CA ASP A 7 16.05 9.83 1.81
C ASP A 7 17.18 9.34 2.74
N GLN A 8 16.84 8.52 3.74
CA GLN A 8 17.74 8.04 4.77
C GLN A 8 17.48 6.57 5.11
N PRO A 9 17.81 5.63 4.21
CA PRO A 9 17.48 4.21 4.37
C PRO A 9 18.10 3.56 5.62
N ASP A 10 19.28 4.00 6.04
CA ASP A 10 19.92 3.47 7.24
C ASP A 10 19.22 3.91 8.53
N ALA A 11 18.70 5.14 8.56
CA ALA A 11 17.87 5.61 9.66
C ALA A 11 16.53 4.86 9.72
N ALA A 12 15.94 4.59 8.55
CA ALA A 12 14.72 3.77 8.44
C ALA A 12 14.96 2.33 8.95
N GLU A 13 16.08 1.71 8.59
CA GLU A 13 16.47 0.38 9.08
C GLU A 13 16.57 0.35 10.61
N ALA A 14 17.23 1.34 11.21
CA ALA A 14 17.35 1.43 12.66
C ALA A 14 15.97 1.52 13.35
N ILE A 15 15.03 2.25 12.76
CA ILE A 15 13.66 2.37 13.26
C ILE A 15 12.90 1.05 13.09
N PHE A 16 12.97 0.39 11.93
CA PHE A 16 12.35 -0.91 11.71
C PHE A 16 12.86 -1.96 12.70
N ARG A 17 14.18 -2.02 12.92
CA ARG A 17 14.79 -2.94 13.88
C ARG A 17 14.35 -2.67 15.31
N LYS A 18 14.22 -1.38 15.69
CA LYS A 18 13.85 -1.00 17.05
C LYS A 18 12.37 -1.21 17.37
N TYR A 19 11.49 -0.89 16.41
CA TYR A 19 10.04 -0.84 16.66
C TYR A 19 9.26 -1.99 15.99
N GLY A 20 9.87 -2.72 15.04
CA GLY A 20 9.29 -3.91 14.41
C GLY A 20 7.89 -3.67 13.85
N ALA A 21 6.93 -4.49 14.26
CA ALA A 21 5.54 -4.44 13.79
C ALA A 21 4.76 -3.16 14.16
N GLN A 22 5.32 -2.31 15.03
CA GLN A 22 4.68 -1.03 15.39
C GLN A 22 4.86 0.04 14.31
N VAL A 23 5.72 -0.21 13.31
CA VAL A 23 6.01 0.73 12.22
C VAL A 23 5.78 0.05 10.88
N ALA A 24 5.01 0.71 10.00
CA ALA A 24 4.84 0.29 8.63
C ALA A 24 5.64 1.18 7.67
N LEU A 25 6.12 0.58 6.57
CA LEU A 25 6.61 1.33 5.41
C LEU A 25 5.39 1.91 4.68
N ALA A 26 5.35 3.22 4.48
CA ALA A 26 4.42 3.85 3.55
C ALA A 26 5.10 3.92 2.18
N LEU A 27 4.61 3.13 1.24
CA LEU A 27 5.09 3.06 -0.13
C LEU A 27 4.05 3.72 -1.05
N ASP A 28 4.22 5.01 -1.24
CA ASP A 28 3.43 5.77 -2.19
C ASP A 28 4.05 5.63 -3.58
N VAL A 29 3.27 5.17 -4.56
CA VAL A 29 3.77 4.89 -5.91
C VAL A 29 3.11 5.80 -6.93
N LYS A 30 3.96 6.47 -7.70
CA LYS A 30 3.60 7.33 -8.82
C LYS A 30 4.45 6.94 -10.03
N SER A 31 3.82 6.67 -11.16
CA SER A 31 4.50 6.28 -12.41
C SER A 31 5.51 5.14 -12.23
N GLY A 32 5.16 4.12 -11.42
CA GLY A 32 5.99 2.95 -11.17
C GLY A 32 7.20 3.18 -10.24
N ARG A 33 7.28 4.31 -9.55
CA ARG A 33 8.38 4.70 -8.66
C ARG A 33 7.88 5.14 -7.30
N ALA A 34 8.72 5.00 -6.27
CA ALA A 34 8.38 5.49 -4.93
C ALA A 34 8.32 7.03 -4.93
N ALA A 35 7.20 7.57 -4.45
CA ALA A 35 6.99 9.00 -4.29
C ALA A 35 7.36 9.47 -2.87
N THR A 36 7.85 10.69 -2.76
CA THR A 36 8.29 11.33 -1.51
C THR A 36 7.73 12.73 -1.36
N ALA A 37 7.96 13.36 -0.21
CA ALA A 37 7.61 14.75 0.06
C ALA A 37 6.12 15.08 -0.26
N GLY A 38 5.19 14.20 0.17
CA GLY A 38 3.77 14.40 -0.13
C GLY A 38 3.46 14.33 -1.62
N TRP A 39 4.13 13.39 -2.33
CA TRP A 39 3.97 13.12 -3.77
C TRP A 39 4.55 14.19 -4.71
N GLN A 40 5.30 15.14 -4.16
CA GLN A 40 5.93 16.22 -4.95
C GLN A 40 7.19 15.76 -5.68
N SER A 41 7.86 14.75 -5.15
CA SER A 41 9.07 14.17 -5.75
C SER A 41 8.89 12.67 -5.99
N VAL A 42 9.61 12.14 -6.95
CA VAL A 42 9.61 10.71 -7.30
C VAL A 42 11.04 10.22 -7.30
N SER A 43 11.32 9.12 -6.61
CA SER A 43 12.64 8.53 -6.58
C SER A 43 13.03 7.94 -7.94
N GLU A 44 14.32 7.73 -8.19
CA GLU A 44 14.77 7.03 -9.39
C GLU A 44 14.58 5.51 -9.28
N THR A 45 14.43 4.99 -8.08
CA THR A 45 14.30 3.55 -7.82
C THR A 45 12.89 3.04 -8.14
N PRO A 46 12.76 1.96 -8.94
CA PRO A 46 11.50 1.29 -9.15
C PRO A 46 10.88 0.83 -7.81
N TYR A 47 9.57 0.95 -7.67
CA TYR A 47 8.89 0.68 -6.40
C TYR A 47 9.05 -0.76 -5.90
N LEU A 48 9.10 -1.75 -6.80
CA LEU A 48 9.33 -3.16 -6.42
C LEU A 48 10.70 -3.36 -5.80
N GLN A 49 11.73 -2.80 -6.41
CA GLN A 49 13.10 -2.87 -5.90
C GLN A 49 13.21 -2.18 -4.54
N PHE A 50 12.59 -1.02 -4.40
CA PHE A 50 12.54 -0.29 -3.13
C PHE A 50 11.82 -1.08 -2.03
N ALA A 51 10.66 -1.67 -2.34
CA ALA A 51 9.92 -2.50 -1.39
C ALA A 51 10.74 -3.71 -0.91
N GLN A 52 11.40 -4.42 -1.82
CA GLN A 52 12.27 -5.54 -1.49
C GLN A 52 13.45 -5.13 -0.61
N GLU A 53 14.08 -4.00 -0.92
CA GLU A 53 15.17 -3.46 -0.11
C GLU A 53 14.72 -3.12 1.30
N MET A 54 13.59 -2.43 1.45
CA MET A 54 13.05 -2.07 2.76
C MET A 54 12.60 -3.29 3.56
N ALA A 55 12.04 -4.32 2.91
CA ALA A 55 11.72 -5.59 3.57
C ALA A 55 12.99 -6.28 4.11
N ARG A 56 14.08 -6.30 3.32
CA ARG A 56 15.39 -6.83 3.78
C ARG A 56 15.98 -6.02 4.93
N ARG A 57 15.73 -4.71 4.98
CA ARG A 57 16.14 -3.81 6.06
C ARG A 57 15.26 -3.89 7.31
N GLY A 58 14.22 -4.73 7.29
CA GLY A 58 13.40 -5.03 8.46
C GLY A 58 12.02 -4.41 8.50
N ALA A 59 11.53 -3.84 7.41
CA ALA A 59 10.12 -3.45 7.31
C ALA A 59 9.24 -4.72 7.40
N GLN A 60 8.30 -4.73 8.36
CA GLN A 60 7.44 -5.89 8.63
C GLN A 60 6.02 -5.72 8.08
N ARG A 61 5.70 -4.57 7.53
CA ARG A 61 4.40 -4.25 6.89
C ARG A 61 4.58 -3.12 5.91
N ILE A 62 3.88 -3.20 4.80
CA ILE A 62 3.87 -2.16 3.76
C ILE A 62 2.45 -1.64 3.59
N ILE A 63 2.27 -0.32 3.63
CA ILE A 63 1.06 0.36 3.16
C ILE A 63 1.37 0.86 1.76
N PHE A 64 0.71 0.28 0.76
CA PHE A 64 0.92 0.55 -0.65
C PHE A 64 -0.16 1.49 -1.18
N THR A 65 0.22 2.73 -1.51
CA THR A 65 -0.70 3.75 -2.05
C THR A 65 -0.43 3.99 -3.53
N GLN A 66 -1.45 3.79 -4.35
CA GLN A 66 -1.44 4.16 -5.77
C GLN A 66 -1.87 5.62 -5.90
N VAL A 67 -0.89 6.53 -5.93
CA VAL A 67 -1.13 7.99 -5.87
C VAL A 67 -2.05 8.48 -7.00
N GLU A 68 -1.89 7.94 -8.21
CA GLU A 68 -2.68 8.32 -9.39
C GLU A 68 -4.13 7.83 -9.32
N ARG A 69 -4.43 6.92 -8.39
CA ARG A 69 -5.78 6.39 -8.14
C ARG A 69 -6.39 6.95 -6.87
N ASP A 70 -5.56 7.44 -5.94
CA ASP A 70 -6.04 7.91 -4.64
C ASP A 70 -7.02 9.08 -4.80
N GLY A 71 -8.18 8.97 -4.13
CA GLY A 71 -9.26 9.95 -4.20
C GLY A 71 -10.00 10.05 -5.54
N THR A 72 -9.70 9.22 -6.55
CA THR A 72 -10.29 9.34 -7.90
C THR A 72 -11.53 8.50 -8.13
N LEU A 73 -11.81 7.49 -7.28
CA LEU A 73 -12.88 6.49 -7.47
C LEU A 73 -12.80 5.75 -8.83
N GLN A 74 -11.61 5.60 -9.39
CA GLN A 74 -11.41 4.89 -10.68
C GLN A 74 -11.20 3.38 -10.53
N GLY A 75 -11.22 2.88 -9.32
CA GLY A 75 -10.91 1.50 -8.98
C GLY A 75 -9.42 1.30 -8.70
N VAL A 76 -9.11 0.25 -7.95
CA VAL A 76 -7.74 -0.16 -7.64
C VAL A 76 -7.08 -0.72 -8.89
N ALA A 77 -5.88 -0.27 -9.22
CA ALA A 77 -5.09 -0.92 -10.26
C ALA A 77 -4.47 -2.21 -9.69
N LEU A 78 -5.01 -3.35 -10.09
CA LEU A 78 -4.65 -4.65 -9.50
C LEU A 78 -3.24 -5.12 -9.90
N GLU A 79 -2.80 -4.87 -11.15
CA GLU A 79 -1.48 -5.33 -11.62
C GLU A 79 -0.34 -4.86 -10.72
N PRO A 80 -0.16 -3.55 -10.42
CA PRO A 80 0.92 -3.10 -9.56
C PRO A 80 0.84 -3.67 -8.13
N LEU A 81 -0.37 -3.90 -7.61
CA LEU A 81 -0.57 -4.52 -6.31
C LEU A 81 -0.16 -5.99 -6.34
N ILE A 82 -0.58 -6.75 -7.36
CA ILE A 82 -0.22 -8.16 -7.53
C ILE A 82 1.30 -8.32 -7.70
N ASP A 83 1.93 -7.45 -8.47
CA ASP A 83 3.39 -7.47 -8.64
C ASP A 83 4.12 -7.23 -7.31
N LEU A 84 3.63 -6.29 -6.51
CA LEU A 84 4.18 -6.06 -5.17
C LEU A 84 3.99 -7.30 -4.27
N LEU A 85 2.78 -7.88 -4.23
CA LEU A 85 2.48 -9.06 -3.42
C LEU A 85 3.33 -10.29 -3.80
N ARG A 86 3.76 -10.37 -5.06
CA ARG A 86 4.70 -11.41 -5.53
C ARG A 86 6.16 -11.09 -5.17
N ALA A 87 6.50 -9.81 -5.11
CA ALA A 87 7.87 -9.35 -4.90
C ALA A 87 8.32 -9.38 -3.43
N VAL A 88 7.37 -9.29 -2.48
CA VAL A 88 7.65 -9.25 -1.05
C VAL A 88 6.90 -10.34 -0.29
N SER A 89 7.43 -10.77 0.86
CA SER A 89 6.80 -11.75 1.75
C SER A 89 6.14 -11.12 2.99
N VAL A 90 6.29 -9.82 3.17
CA VAL A 90 5.69 -9.09 4.29
C VAL A 90 4.24 -8.72 3.98
N PRO A 91 3.36 -8.60 5.01
CA PRO A 91 1.99 -8.16 4.83
C PRO A 91 1.89 -6.80 4.13
N VAL A 92 0.93 -6.68 3.22
CA VAL A 92 0.65 -5.46 2.45
C VAL A 92 -0.77 -4.98 2.74
N ILE A 93 -0.93 -3.69 2.98
CA ILE A 93 -2.21 -2.99 3.05
C ILE A 93 -2.34 -2.14 1.79
N ALA A 94 -3.37 -2.38 0.99
CA ALA A 94 -3.63 -1.59 -0.22
C ALA A 94 -4.32 -0.27 0.13
N SER A 95 -3.97 0.80 -0.58
CA SER A 95 -4.55 2.14 -0.42
C SER A 95 -4.68 2.84 -1.77
N GLY A 96 -5.73 3.66 -1.89
CA GLY A 96 -6.00 4.46 -3.09
C GLY A 96 -6.89 3.76 -4.11
N GLY A 97 -7.88 4.49 -4.61
CA GLY A 97 -8.69 4.12 -5.75
C GLY A 97 -9.94 3.28 -5.49
N VAL A 98 -10.11 2.70 -4.31
CA VAL A 98 -11.33 1.92 -3.99
C VAL A 98 -12.58 2.76 -4.31
N ARG A 99 -13.46 2.23 -5.15
CA ARG A 99 -14.63 2.91 -5.70
C ARG A 99 -15.94 2.43 -5.05
N ASP A 100 -16.06 1.10 -4.88
CA ASP A 100 -17.31 0.46 -4.46
C ASP A 100 -17.08 -0.90 -3.79
N ALA A 101 -18.16 -1.57 -3.39
CA ALA A 101 -18.14 -2.91 -2.79
C ALA A 101 -17.60 -3.99 -3.76
N GLY A 102 -17.64 -3.77 -5.07
CA GLY A 102 -17.07 -4.68 -6.08
C GLY A 102 -15.55 -4.74 -5.98
N ASP A 103 -14.90 -3.58 -5.83
CA ASP A 103 -13.46 -3.51 -5.61
C ASP A 103 -13.08 -4.20 -4.29
N LEU A 104 -13.85 -4.03 -3.22
CA LEU A 104 -13.61 -4.70 -1.94
C LEU A 104 -13.70 -6.24 -2.08
N ARG A 105 -14.71 -6.75 -2.80
CA ARG A 105 -14.83 -8.20 -3.06
C ARG A 105 -13.64 -8.74 -3.83
N THR A 106 -13.15 -8.00 -4.83
CA THR A 106 -11.98 -8.36 -5.61
C THR A 106 -10.72 -8.41 -4.73
N LEU A 107 -10.52 -7.41 -3.89
CA LEU A 107 -9.39 -7.37 -2.95
C LEU A 107 -9.50 -8.47 -1.89
N HIS A 108 -10.71 -8.74 -1.38
CA HIS A 108 -10.94 -9.85 -0.45
C HIS A 108 -10.57 -11.20 -1.07
N ALA A 109 -11.00 -11.45 -2.31
CA ALA A 109 -10.64 -12.68 -3.03
C ALA A 109 -9.11 -12.81 -3.21
N LEU A 110 -8.42 -11.70 -3.53
CA LEU A 110 -6.97 -11.67 -3.64
C LEU A 110 -6.28 -11.97 -2.30
N ALA A 111 -6.82 -11.49 -1.19
CA ALA A 111 -6.28 -11.70 0.15
C ALA A 111 -6.30 -13.19 0.57
N GLN A 112 -7.22 -14.00 0.04
CA GLN A 112 -7.29 -15.43 0.35
C GLN A 112 -6.07 -16.24 -0.09
N SER A 113 -5.30 -15.74 -1.05
CA SER A 113 -4.17 -16.45 -1.66
C SER A 113 -2.86 -15.67 -1.65
N THR A 114 -2.82 -14.50 -1.00
CA THR A 114 -1.66 -13.61 -0.99
C THR A 114 -1.40 -13.02 0.39
N ALA A 115 -0.34 -12.24 0.54
CA ALA A 115 -0.04 -11.48 1.76
C ALA A 115 -0.78 -10.13 1.83
N LEU A 116 -1.89 -9.95 1.11
CA LEU A 116 -2.75 -8.78 1.28
C LEU A 116 -3.49 -8.88 2.61
N GLU A 117 -3.12 -8.01 3.55
CA GLU A 117 -3.63 -8.00 4.93
C GLU A 117 -4.90 -7.17 5.07
N GLY A 118 -5.04 -6.13 4.27
CA GLY A 118 -6.17 -5.21 4.38
C GLY A 118 -6.18 -4.14 3.30
N VAL A 119 -7.18 -3.27 3.41
CA VAL A 119 -7.36 -2.14 2.50
C VAL A 119 -7.74 -0.88 3.28
N ILE A 120 -7.19 0.26 2.87
CA ILE A 120 -7.59 1.58 3.37
C ILE A 120 -8.61 2.15 2.40
N VAL A 121 -9.78 2.47 2.93
CA VAL A 121 -10.87 3.09 2.18
C VAL A 121 -11.06 4.52 2.65
N GLY A 122 -10.98 5.46 1.74
CA GLY A 122 -11.15 6.89 2.01
C GLY A 122 -12.43 7.42 1.36
N LYS A 123 -12.30 8.03 0.20
CA LYS A 123 -13.36 8.79 -0.48
C LYS A 123 -14.65 8.01 -0.70
N ALA A 124 -14.58 6.73 -1.09
CA ALA A 124 -15.75 5.89 -1.30
C ALA A 124 -16.64 5.77 -0.05
N LEU A 125 -16.05 5.79 1.14
CA LEU A 125 -16.78 5.78 2.41
C LEU A 125 -17.50 7.12 2.63
N TYR A 126 -16.80 8.24 2.45
CA TYR A 126 -17.37 9.57 2.68
C TYR A 126 -18.45 9.94 1.67
N GLU A 127 -18.38 9.43 0.45
CA GLU A 127 -19.37 9.66 -0.61
C GLU A 127 -20.55 8.66 -0.56
N GLY A 128 -20.56 7.74 0.41
CA GLY A 128 -21.64 6.76 0.57
C GLY A 128 -21.68 5.70 -0.54
N ALA A 129 -20.58 5.50 -1.27
CA ALA A 129 -20.48 4.47 -2.30
C ALA A 129 -20.40 3.05 -1.72
N LEU A 130 -20.19 2.94 -0.41
CA LEU A 130 -20.18 1.70 0.35
C LEU A 130 -21.40 1.69 1.28
N GLY A 131 -22.36 0.80 1.03
CA GLY A 131 -23.48 0.56 1.92
C GLY A 131 -23.06 -0.16 3.20
N ASP A 132 -23.90 -0.10 4.24
CA ASP A 132 -23.62 -0.75 5.53
C ASP A 132 -23.44 -2.27 5.43
N ASP A 133 -24.02 -2.89 4.40
CA ASP A 133 -23.93 -4.31 4.09
C ASP A 133 -22.55 -4.76 3.60
N CYS A 134 -21.75 -3.82 3.08
CA CYS A 134 -20.40 -4.19 2.61
C CYS A 134 -19.48 -4.67 3.74
N TRP A 135 -19.67 -4.18 4.96
CA TRP A 135 -18.86 -4.57 6.12
C TRP A 135 -19.23 -5.96 6.64
N GLN A 136 -20.48 -6.40 6.46
CA GLN A 136 -20.94 -7.72 6.87
C GLN A 136 -20.34 -8.83 6.00
N ALA A 137 -19.97 -8.51 4.76
CA ALA A 137 -19.38 -9.47 3.82
C ALA A 137 -17.91 -9.82 4.11
N PHE A 138 -17.25 -9.06 4.98
CA PHE A 138 -15.81 -9.19 5.27
C PHE A 138 -15.51 -9.44 6.77
N GLY A 139 -16.55 -9.55 7.58
CA GLY A 139 -16.46 -9.83 9.02
C GLY A 139 -16.25 -11.30 9.36
#